data_c7f84d42d5cbf971c9b810660b9504be
#
_entry.id   c7f84d42d5cbf971c9b810660b9504be
#
_cell.length_a   1.000
_cell.length_b   1.000
_cell.length_c   1.000
_cell.angle_alpha   90.00
_cell.angle_beta   90.00
_cell.angle_gamma   90.00
#
_symmetry.space_group_name_H-M   'P 1'
#
loop_
_entity.id
_entity.type
_entity.pdbx_description
1 polymer ?
#
loop_
_entity_poly.entity_id
_entity_poly.type
_entity_poly.pdbx_seq_one_letter_code
_entity_poly.pdbx_strand_id
1 'polypeptide(L)'
;MFRPVYKVKNLKSLNGKINSLFGNFLIGLEYVFKQSGPMTMGASQVCGFVKSDPSRATPNLQFHVQPISTDILGATKMHNFDGITPTIANIRPTSRGEINITSNDTRDNPKIKMNYLTTQEDRDVAAKALKLVRNIMFNTETFKKYEPQE
;
A
#
# COMPACT_ATOMS: atom_id res chain seq x y z
N MET A 1 6.76 -5.85 1.81
CA MET A 1 5.51 -5.16 1.43
C MET A 1 5.57 -4.85 -0.06
N PHE A 2 4.52 -5.14 -0.78
CA PHE A 2 4.39 -4.84 -2.22
C PHE A 2 3.27 -3.81 -2.41
N ARG A 3 3.44 -2.93 -3.38
CA ARG A 3 2.53 -1.83 -3.67
C ARG A 3 2.22 -1.78 -5.18
N PRO A 4 1.51 -2.77 -5.72
CA PRO A 4 1.06 -2.68 -7.10
C PRO A 4 0.11 -1.49 -7.26
N VAL A 5 0.25 -0.76 -8.34
CA VAL A 5 -0.59 0.39 -8.68
C VAL A 5 -1.53 -0.02 -9.81
N TYR A 6 -2.81 0.25 -9.64
CA TYR A 6 -3.80 -0.02 -10.67
C TYR A 6 -4.43 1.30 -11.14
N LYS A 7 -4.23 1.61 -12.41
CA LYS A 7 -5.01 2.63 -13.10
C LYS A 7 -6.43 2.12 -13.27
N VAL A 8 -7.42 2.95 -12.98
CA VAL A 8 -8.84 2.57 -13.03
C VAL A 8 -9.63 3.54 -13.90
N LYS A 9 -10.73 3.06 -14.48
CA LYS A 9 -11.71 3.86 -15.20
C LYS A 9 -13.01 3.94 -14.40
N ASN A 10 -13.81 4.97 -14.66
CA ASN A 10 -15.13 5.14 -14.02
C ASN A 10 -15.11 5.17 -12.47
N LEU A 11 -13.95 5.41 -11.89
CA LEU A 11 -13.75 5.61 -10.45
C LEU A 11 -12.85 6.83 -10.25
N LYS A 12 -13.30 7.80 -9.48
CA LYS A 12 -12.48 8.97 -9.14
C LYS A 12 -11.64 8.68 -7.89
N SER A 13 -10.33 8.63 -8.08
CA SER A 13 -9.36 8.57 -6.98
C SER A 13 -9.12 9.98 -6.40
N LEU A 14 -8.37 10.06 -5.33
CA LEU A 14 -7.97 11.35 -4.75
C LEU A 14 -6.82 12.03 -5.53
N ASN A 15 -6.19 11.35 -6.50
CA ASN A 15 -5.04 11.86 -7.23
C ASN A 15 -5.30 13.24 -7.86
N GLY A 16 -6.39 13.38 -8.58
CA GLY A 16 -6.73 14.63 -9.26
C GLY A 16 -6.97 15.80 -8.28
N LYS A 17 -7.58 15.52 -7.13
CA LYS A 17 -7.79 16.54 -6.10
C LYS A 17 -6.48 16.96 -5.46
N ILE A 18 -5.62 16.01 -5.09
CA ILE A 18 -4.33 16.25 -4.42
C ILE A 18 -3.35 16.97 -5.37
N ASN A 19 -3.34 16.67 -6.66
CA ASN A 19 -2.49 17.33 -7.64
C ASN A 19 -2.95 18.76 -8.02
N SER A 20 -4.17 19.15 -7.63
CA SER A 20 -4.75 20.45 -7.95
C SER A 20 -4.64 21.43 -6.77
N LEU A 21 -4.11 22.63 -7.00
CA LEU A 21 -4.09 23.69 -5.95
C LEU A 21 -5.52 24.01 -5.46
N PHE A 22 -6.48 24.11 -6.35
CA PHE A 22 -7.88 24.34 -6.00
C PHE A 22 -8.48 23.15 -5.25
N GLY A 23 -8.13 21.92 -5.67
CA GLY A 23 -8.52 20.69 -4.96
C GLY A 23 -8.00 20.65 -3.53
N ASN A 24 -6.74 20.98 -3.32
CA ASN A 24 -6.13 21.08 -1.99
C ASN A 24 -6.77 22.16 -1.13
N PHE A 25 -7.09 23.31 -1.72
CA PHE A 25 -7.81 24.38 -1.02
C PHE A 25 -9.19 23.92 -0.54
N LEU A 26 -9.95 23.23 -1.41
CA LEU A 26 -11.26 22.70 -1.03
C LEU A 26 -11.17 21.61 0.04
N ILE A 27 -10.18 20.71 -0.03
CA ILE A 27 -9.91 19.70 1.00
C ILE A 27 -9.61 20.40 2.35
N GLY A 28 -8.80 21.45 2.34
CA GLY A 28 -8.48 22.26 3.52
C GLY A 28 -9.71 22.94 4.11
N LEU A 29 -10.55 23.56 3.27
CA LEU A 29 -11.81 24.19 3.72
C LEU A 29 -12.77 23.17 4.34
N GLU A 30 -12.93 22.00 3.69
CA GLU A 30 -13.77 20.93 4.21
C GLU A 30 -13.32 20.49 5.61
N TYR A 31 -12.01 20.36 5.80
CA TYR A 31 -11.45 20.00 7.11
C TYR A 31 -11.69 21.09 8.17
N VAL A 32 -11.41 22.35 7.84
CA VAL A 32 -11.54 23.47 8.80
C VAL A 32 -12.98 23.66 9.24
N PHE A 33 -13.94 23.64 8.29
CA PHE A 33 -15.33 23.98 8.60
C PHE A 33 -16.19 22.78 9.01
N LYS A 34 -15.87 21.58 8.49
CA LYS A 34 -16.69 20.38 8.70
C LYS A 34 -15.98 19.27 9.48
N GLN A 35 -14.67 19.40 9.71
CA GLN A 35 -13.83 18.35 10.29
C GLN A 35 -14.08 16.99 9.61
N SER A 36 -14.18 17.00 8.28
CA SER A 36 -14.46 15.83 7.44
C SER A 36 -13.54 15.82 6.22
N GLY A 37 -13.71 14.80 5.37
CA GLY A 37 -12.99 14.66 4.12
C GLY A 37 -11.62 14.00 4.23
N PRO A 38 -10.80 14.07 3.16
CA PRO A 38 -9.53 13.33 3.08
C PRO A 38 -8.52 13.60 4.19
N MET A 39 -8.53 14.79 4.80
CA MET A 39 -7.60 15.13 5.89
C MET A 39 -7.94 14.47 7.23
N THR A 40 -9.13 13.91 7.38
CA THR A 40 -9.53 13.18 8.61
C THR A 40 -9.20 11.70 8.55
N MET A 41 -8.72 11.22 7.43
CA MET A 41 -8.50 9.79 7.18
C MET A 41 -7.02 9.49 6.98
N GLY A 42 -6.59 8.30 7.45
CA GLY A 42 -5.30 7.75 7.04
C GLY A 42 -5.27 7.46 5.54
N ALA A 43 -4.08 7.44 4.95
CA ALA A 43 -3.90 7.17 3.53
C ALA A 43 -4.51 5.81 3.10
N SER A 44 -4.54 4.83 4.01
CA SER A 44 -5.16 3.51 3.80
C SER A 44 -6.51 3.48 4.47
N GLN A 45 -7.58 3.41 3.68
CA GLN A 45 -8.95 3.45 4.16
C GLN A 45 -9.52 2.08 4.51
N VAL A 46 -9.00 1.04 3.88
CA VAL A 46 -9.42 -0.35 4.10
C VAL A 46 -8.21 -1.17 4.50
N CYS A 47 -8.37 -1.94 5.57
CA CYS A 47 -7.39 -2.91 6.03
C CYS A 47 -8.07 -4.28 6.16
N GLY A 48 -7.37 -5.32 5.76
CA GLY A 48 -7.86 -6.70 5.88
C GLY A 48 -6.73 -7.69 6.12
N PHE A 49 -7.06 -8.78 6.79
CA PHE A 49 -6.14 -9.87 7.06
C PHE A 49 -6.62 -11.14 6.39
N VAL A 50 -5.75 -11.78 5.61
CA VAL A 50 -6.08 -12.97 4.84
C VAL A 50 -4.98 -14.02 4.92
N LYS A 51 -5.32 -15.26 4.58
CA LYS A 51 -4.36 -16.35 4.48
C LYS A 51 -3.77 -16.37 3.07
N SER A 52 -2.46 -16.51 2.94
CA SER A 52 -1.80 -16.77 1.65
C SER A 52 -2.11 -18.15 1.10
N ASP A 53 -2.58 -19.04 1.98
CA ASP A 53 -2.94 -20.44 1.67
C ASP A 53 -4.03 -20.88 2.66
N PRO A 54 -5.10 -21.55 2.20
CA PRO A 54 -6.19 -22.02 3.06
C PRO A 54 -5.74 -22.94 4.20
N SER A 55 -4.64 -23.70 4.00
CA SER A 55 -4.10 -24.63 5.01
C SER A 55 -3.49 -23.94 6.24
N ARG A 56 -3.21 -22.63 6.17
CA ARG A 56 -2.66 -21.90 7.31
C ARG A 56 -3.68 -21.76 8.44
N ALA A 57 -3.26 -21.96 9.68
CA ALA A 57 -4.12 -21.82 10.84
C ALA A 57 -4.64 -20.38 11.00
N THR A 58 -3.79 -19.38 10.75
CA THR A 58 -4.10 -17.95 10.94
C THR A 58 -3.72 -17.12 9.71
N PRO A 59 -4.31 -15.93 9.52
CA PRO A 59 -3.88 -14.99 8.49
C PRO A 59 -2.40 -14.62 8.62
N ASN A 60 -1.73 -14.52 7.49
CA ASN A 60 -0.33 -14.14 7.38
C ASN A 60 -0.08 -13.02 6.37
N LEU A 61 -1.13 -12.53 5.73
CA LEU A 61 -1.09 -11.37 4.83
C LEU A 61 -1.99 -10.26 5.37
N GLN A 62 -1.52 -9.03 5.22
CA GLN A 62 -2.27 -7.83 5.53
C GLN A 62 -2.41 -6.97 4.28
N PHE A 63 -3.63 -6.56 3.99
CA PHE A 63 -3.95 -5.59 2.95
C PHE A 63 -4.14 -4.20 3.51
N HIS A 64 -3.70 -3.21 2.75
CA HIS A 64 -4.04 -1.81 2.92
C HIS A 64 -4.43 -1.24 1.56
N VAL A 65 -5.66 -0.78 1.41
CA VAL A 65 -6.12 -0.19 0.15
C VAL A 65 -6.13 1.33 0.25
N GLN A 66 -5.42 1.96 -0.66
CA GLN A 66 -5.28 3.41 -0.74
C GLN A 66 -6.02 3.93 -1.99
N PRO A 67 -6.90 4.94 -1.87
CA PRO A 67 -7.57 5.57 -3.01
C PRO A 67 -6.68 6.62 -3.70
N ILE A 68 -5.38 6.42 -3.62
CA ILE A 68 -4.33 7.24 -4.23
C ILE A 68 -3.26 6.33 -4.86
N SER A 69 -2.51 6.89 -5.78
CA SER A 69 -1.35 6.19 -6.37
C SER A 69 -0.19 7.14 -6.64
N THR A 70 1.02 6.66 -6.35
CA THR A 70 2.28 7.37 -6.52
C THR A 70 3.42 6.37 -6.66
N ASP A 71 4.51 6.75 -7.34
CA ASP A 71 5.71 5.91 -7.48
C ASP A 71 6.46 5.74 -6.16
N ILE A 72 6.54 6.80 -5.38
CA ILE A 72 7.34 6.85 -4.14
C ILE A 72 6.41 7.02 -2.94
N LEU A 73 6.57 6.17 -1.93
CA LEU A 73 5.85 6.31 -0.67
C LEU A 73 6.23 7.64 0.01
N GLY A 74 5.20 8.42 0.38
CA GLY A 74 5.40 9.75 0.98
C GLY A 74 5.61 10.87 -0.03
N ALA A 75 5.51 10.60 -1.34
CA ALA A 75 5.56 11.65 -2.34
C ALA A 75 4.39 12.65 -2.19
N THR A 76 4.65 13.90 -2.49
CA THR A 76 3.64 14.96 -2.51
C THR A 76 2.85 15.01 -3.81
N LYS A 77 3.38 14.40 -4.87
CA LYS A 77 2.75 14.35 -6.21
C LYS A 77 2.21 12.96 -6.49
N MET A 78 0.94 12.89 -6.83
CA MET A 78 0.26 11.66 -7.24
C MET A 78 0.36 11.47 -8.76
N HIS A 79 0.06 10.25 -9.25
CA HIS A 79 -0.05 10.01 -10.70
C HIS A 79 -1.14 10.90 -11.33
N ASN A 80 -0.96 11.22 -12.61
CA ASN A 80 -1.92 12.05 -13.36
C ASN A 80 -3.13 11.26 -13.91
N PHE A 81 -3.40 10.10 -13.34
CA PHE A 81 -4.55 9.27 -13.68
C PHE A 81 -5.27 8.83 -12.39
N ASP A 82 -6.52 8.42 -12.52
CA ASP A 82 -7.24 7.82 -11.41
C ASP A 82 -6.65 6.43 -11.11
N GLY A 83 -6.14 6.25 -9.90
CA GLY A 83 -5.45 5.03 -9.50
C GLY A 83 -5.71 4.66 -8.05
N ILE A 84 -5.64 3.37 -7.78
CA ILE A 84 -5.71 2.79 -6.44
C ILE A 84 -4.47 1.93 -6.18
N THR A 85 -4.09 1.84 -4.93
CA THR A 85 -2.91 1.07 -4.52
C THR A 85 -3.30 0.06 -3.43
N PRO A 86 -3.63 -1.17 -3.80
CA PRO A 86 -3.78 -2.26 -2.84
C PRO A 86 -2.39 -2.74 -2.39
N THR A 87 -1.94 -2.25 -1.27
CA THR A 87 -0.69 -2.67 -0.65
C THR A 87 -0.87 -3.98 0.08
N ILE A 88 0.08 -4.90 -0.07
CA ILE A 88 0.05 -6.20 0.61
C ILE A 88 1.38 -6.50 1.31
N ALA A 89 1.30 -7.01 2.54
CA ALA A 89 2.46 -7.33 3.36
C ALA A 89 2.34 -8.74 3.95
N ASN A 90 3.46 -9.50 3.94
CA ASN A 90 3.61 -10.67 4.79
C ASN A 90 3.86 -10.19 6.22
N ILE A 91 2.94 -10.50 7.15
CA ILE A 91 3.02 -10.12 8.57
C ILE A 91 3.64 -11.22 9.45
N ARG A 92 4.02 -12.34 8.86
CA ARG A 92 4.71 -13.45 9.54
C ARG A 92 5.93 -13.91 8.73
N PRO A 93 6.89 -13.01 8.45
CA PRO A 93 8.08 -13.37 7.68
C PRO A 93 8.99 -14.32 8.47
N THR A 94 9.63 -15.23 7.77
CA THR A 94 10.65 -16.14 8.29
C THR A 94 12.07 -15.63 8.08
N SER A 95 12.28 -14.74 7.11
CA SER A 95 13.55 -14.03 6.92
C SER A 95 13.90 -13.18 8.12
N ARG A 96 15.20 -13.12 8.47
CA ARG A 96 15.71 -12.31 9.60
C ARG A 96 16.82 -11.38 9.11
N GLY A 97 16.74 -10.14 9.55
CA GLY A 97 17.78 -9.15 9.40
C GLY A 97 18.60 -8.97 10.68
N GLU A 98 19.56 -8.06 10.61
CA GLU A 98 20.40 -7.67 11.74
C GLU A 98 20.65 -6.18 11.75
N ILE A 99 20.86 -5.63 12.94
CA ILE A 99 21.28 -4.25 13.17
C ILE A 99 22.49 -4.31 14.07
N ASN A 100 23.60 -3.73 13.63
CA ASN A 100 24.86 -3.72 14.36
C ASN A 100 25.33 -2.28 14.55
N ILE A 101 25.78 -1.95 15.76
CA ILE A 101 26.52 -0.70 16.01
C ILE A 101 27.83 -0.72 15.26
N THR A 102 28.24 0.45 14.72
CA THR A 102 29.47 0.60 13.92
C THR A 102 30.62 1.21 14.71
N SER A 103 30.31 1.96 15.79
CA SER A 103 31.31 2.60 16.68
C SER A 103 30.67 2.91 18.05
N ASN A 104 31.47 3.49 18.96
CA ASN A 104 30.99 4.00 20.27
C ASN A 104 30.45 5.43 20.16
N ASP A 105 30.51 6.10 18.99
CA ASP A 105 29.92 7.40 18.80
C ASP A 105 28.43 7.25 18.48
N THR A 106 27.58 7.81 19.33
CA THR A 106 26.11 7.73 19.18
C THR A 106 25.57 8.47 17.96
N ARG A 107 26.39 9.29 17.29
CA ARG A 107 26.06 10.00 16.05
C ARG A 107 26.25 9.13 14.80
N ASP A 108 27.01 8.05 14.93
CA ASP A 108 27.24 7.13 13.82
C ASP A 108 26.01 6.25 13.56
N ASN A 109 25.62 6.18 12.29
CA ASN A 109 24.50 5.35 11.89
C ASN A 109 24.82 3.86 12.05
N PRO A 110 23.88 3.05 12.57
CA PRO A 110 24.06 1.61 12.66
C PRO A 110 24.09 0.97 11.28
N LYS A 111 24.77 -0.15 11.15
CA LYS A 111 24.74 -0.99 9.96
C LYS A 111 23.48 -1.84 10.00
N ILE A 112 22.54 -1.58 9.05
CA ILE A 112 21.28 -2.28 8.93
C ILE A 112 21.31 -3.23 7.74
N LYS A 113 21.08 -4.52 7.99
CA LYS A 113 20.90 -5.53 6.95
C LYS A 113 19.49 -6.11 7.07
N MET A 114 18.62 -5.75 6.17
CA MET A 114 17.20 -6.15 6.24
C MET A 114 16.99 -7.62 5.87
N ASN A 115 17.77 -8.18 4.98
CA ASN A 115 17.70 -9.58 4.52
C ASN A 115 16.28 -10.02 4.10
N TYR A 116 15.51 -9.13 3.44
CA TYR A 116 14.18 -9.47 2.97
C TYR A 116 14.21 -10.61 1.94
N LEU A 117 13.18 -11.48 2.00
CA LEU A 117 12.95 -12.56 1.02
C LEU A 117 14.13 -13.56 0.92
N THR A 118 14.92 -13.74 1.97
CA THR A 118 16.04 -14.69 1.98
C THR A 118 15.58 -16.13 2.10
N THR A 119 14.42 -16.38 2.73
CA THR A 119 13.84 -17.71 2.83
C THR A 119 12.94 -18.05 1.65
N GLN A 120 12.85 -19.33 1.29
CA GLN A 120 11.94 -19.78 0.24
C GLN A 120 10.47 -19.52 0.60
N GLU A 121 10.12 -19.74 1.87
CA GLU A 121 8.76 -19.48 2.36
C GLU A 121 8.33 -18.03 2.10
N ASP A 122 9.18 -17.04 2.42
CA ASP A 122 8.84 -15.62 2.21
C ASP A 122 8.68 -15.29 0.72
N ARG A 123 9.48 -15.91 -0.16
CA ARG A 123 9.33 -15.76 -1.61
C ARG A 123 8.02 -16.35 -2.12
N ASP A 124 7.65 -17.53 -1.64
CA ASP A 124 6.40 -18.19 -2.01
C ASP A 124 5.18 -17.42 -1.53
N VAL A 125 5.22 -16.92 -0.28
CA VAL A 125 4.17 -16.06 0.27
C VAL A 125 4.06 -14.76 -0.52
N ALA A 126 5.17 -14.15 -0.92
CA ALA A 126 5.19 -12.95 -1.74
C ALA A 126 4.53 -13.16 -3.11
N ALA A 127 4.87 -14.28 -3.78
CA ALA A 127 4.26 -14.64 -5.06
C ALA A 127 2.75 -14.89 -4.92
N LYS A 128 2.32 -15.63 -3.88
CA LYS A 128 0.90 -15.87 -3.58
C LYS A 128 0.16 -14.56 -3.28
N ALA A 129 0.79 -13.65 -2.54
CA ALA A 129 0.24 -12.35 -2.21
C ALA A 129 -0.06 -11.52 -3.45
N LEU A 130 0.88 -11.40 -4.40
CA LEU A 130 0.66 -10.67 -5.66
C LEU A 130 -0.42 -11.33 -6.53
N LYS A 131 -0.45 -12.66 -6.62
CA LYS A 131 -1.51 -13.37 -7.33
C LYS A 131 -2.88 -13.10 -6.73
N LEU A 132 -2.97 -13.04 -5.40
CA LEU A 132 -4.22 -12.74 -4.70
C LEU A 132 -4.72 -11.32 -4.99
N VAL A 133 -3.82 -10.31 -4.94
CA VAL A 133 -4.17 -8.92 -5.31
C VAL A 133 -4.68 -8.87 -6.75
N ARG A 134 -3.97 -9.48 -7.70
CA ARG A 134 -4.39 -9.53 -9.11
C ARG A 134 -5.76 -10.19 -9.27
N ASN A 135 -5.98 -11.30 -8.56
CA ASN A 135 -7.28 -11.96 -8.59
C ASN A 135 -8.41 -11.06 -8.08
N ILE A 136 -8.18 -10.33 -6.99
CA ILE A 136 -9.15 -9.35 -6.46
C ILE A 136 -9.42 -8.25 -7.49
N MET A 137 -8.38 -7.67 -8.07
CA MET A 137 -8.50 -6.53 -8.98
C MET A 137 -9.13 -6.90 -10.32
N PHE A 138 -8.78 -8.03 -10.90
CA PHE A 138 -9.20 -8.38 -12.26
C PHE A 138 -10.42 -9.30 -12.33
N ASN A 139 -10.67 -10.12 -11.29
CA ASN A 139 -11.65 -11.18 -11.36
C ASN A 139 -12.86 -11.00 -10.45
N THR A 140 -12.85 -10.03 -9.50
CA THR A 140 -14.04 -9.77 -8.69
C THR A 140 -14.95 -8.75 -9.37
N GLU A 141 -16.26 -8.95 -9.30
CA GLU A 141 -17.25 -8.02 -9.85
C GLU A 141 -17.11 -6.60 -9.29
N THR A 142 -16.67 -6.48 -8.04
CA THR A 142 -16.47 -5.19 -7.37
C THR A 142 -15.45 -4.32 -8.09
N PHE A 143 -14.33 -4.88 -8.55
CA PHE A 143 -13.26 -4.12 -9.17
C PHE A 143 -13.22 -4.23 -10.70
N LYS A 144 -13.63 -5.36 -11.26
CA LYS A 144 -13.66 -5.60 -12.72
C LYS A 144 -14.39 -4.50 -13.49
N LYS A 145 -15.49 -3.97 -12.95
CA LYS A 145 -16.27 -2.86 -13.55
C LYS A 145 -15.50 -1.56 -13.72
N TYR A 146 -14.39 -1.39 -13.02
CA TYR A 146 -13.51 -0.22 -13.13
C TYR A 146 -12.34 -0.44 -14.10
N GLU A 147 -12.33 -1.54 -14.81
CA GLU A 147 -11.33 -1.89 -15.83
C GLU A 147 -9.89 -1.62 -15.35
N PRO A 148 -9.45 -2.26 -14.25
CA PRO A 148 -8.13 -2.00 -13.69
C PRO A 148 -7.02 -2.42 -14.66
N GLN A 149 -5.96 -1.61 -14.72
CA GLN A 149 -4.73 -1.86 -15.47
C GLN A 149 -3.54 -1.72 -14.51
N GLU A 150 -2.71 -2.77 -14.40
CA GLU A 150 -1.50 -2.79 -13.55
C GLU A 150 -0.34 -2.08 -14.25
#